data_94ea2557a29d4bb8e854a98e283bf29e
#
_entry.id   94ea2557a29d4bb8e854a98e283bf29e
#
_cell.length_a   1.000
_cell.length_b   1.000
_cell.length_c   1.000
_cell.angle_alpha   90.00
_cell.angle_beta   90.00
_cell.angle_gamma   90.00
#
_symmetry.space_group_name_H-M   'P 1'
#
loop_
_entity.id
_entity.type
_entity.pdbx_description
1 polymer ?
#
loop_
_entity_poly.entity_id
_entity_poly.type
_entity_poly.pdbx_seq_one_letter_code
_entity_poly.pdbx_strand_id
1 'polypeptide(L)'
;GKRVPVPEGFSAGARCLLESLNVFLSALAIMEQQGTEVSLASPGTWPLTPELTAECFLEAQPIFERQAAIWQNVLEDRADNRELEELDGFINNTSIRLRLICKETAVELPGDMYADCWEKHEIPPCTLVKLPHHGHRDSITPHLLDMLAPKTVVISVSNTRTDDCPAASVLQMVREKGCALYVTDAIPDSNGHVSNHLAIHFDI
;
A
#
# COMPACT_ATOMS: atom_id res chain seq x y z
N GLY A 1 6.96 -21.99 -14.38
CA GLY A 1 5.79 -21.14 -14.40
C GLY A 1 5.68 -20.36 -15.71
N LYS A 2 4.50 -19.89 -16.04
CA LYS A 2 4.31 -19.00 -17.20
C LYS A 2 5.09 -17.70 -16.98
N ARG A 3 5.80 -17.25 -18.01
CA ARG A 3 6.51 -15.98 -18.00
C ARG A 3 5.98 -15.10 -19.13
N VAL A 4 5.72 -13.82 -18.85
CA VAL A 4 5.30 -12.87 -19.88
C VAL A 4 6.49 -12.17 -20.50
N PRO A 5 6.46 -11.86 -21.81
CA PRO A 5 7.53 -11.12 -22.46
C PRO A 5 7.61 -9.68 -21.94
N VAL A 6 8.82 -9.11 -21.94
CA VAL A 6 9.09 -7.72 -21.59
C VAL A 6 9.71 -7.02 -22.81
N PRO A 7 8.90 -6.42 -23.69
CA PRO A 7 9.40 -5.82 -24.91
C PRO A 7 10.29 -4.59 -24.65
N GLU A 8 11.43 -4.49 -25.34
CA GLU A 8 12.36 -3.37 -25.19
C GLU A 8 11.77 -2.02 -25.60
N GLY A 9 10.80 -2.02 -26.53
CA GLY A 9 10.13 -0.81 -27.01
C GLY A 9 9.09 -0.22 -26.06
N PHE A 10 8.82 -0.88 -24.92
CA PHE A 10 7.88 -0.37 -23.92
C PHE A 10 8.53 0.67 -23.00
N SER A 11 7.71 1.55 -22.42
CA SER A 11 8.16 2.53 -21.44
C SER A 11 8.79 1.87 -20.21
N ALA A 12 9.56 2.63 -19.44
CA ALA A 12 10.20 2.10 -18.23
C ALA A 12 9.18 1.60 -17.22
N GLY A 13 8.06 2.33 -16.99
CA GLY A 13 6.98 1.93 -16.11
C GLY A 13 6.32 0.63 -16.57
N ALA A 14 5.93 0.54 -17.85
CA ALA A 14 5.34 -0.67 -18.42
C ALA A 14 6.25 -1.90 -18.29
N ARG A 15 7.55 -1.75 -18.54
CA ARG A 15 8.52 -2.84 -18.35
C ARG A 15 8.64 -3.24 -16.89
N CYS A 16 8.70 -2.28 -15.96
CA CYS A 16 8.73 -2.53 -14.53
C CYS A 16 7.50 -3.34 -14.06
N LEU A 17 6.31 -3.01 -14.55
CA LEU A 17 5.09 -3.77 -14.26
C LEU A 17 5.18 -5.21 -14.75
N LEU A 18 5.65 -5.45 -15.98
CA LEU A 18 5.80 -6.79 -16.54
C LEU A 18 6.87 -7.62 -15.81
N GLU A 19 7.98 -7.01 -15.44
CA GLU A 19 9.01 -7.64 -14.61
C GLU A 19 8.46 -8.02 -13.23
N SER A 20 7.71 -7.12 -12.58
CA SER A 20 7.05 -7.36 -11.30
C SER A 20 6.01 -8.49 -11.39
N LEU A 21 5.23 -8.53 -12.48
CA LEU A 21 4.31 -9.65 -12.73
C LEU A 21 5.06 -10.98 -12.87
N ASN A 22 6.19 -11.01 -13.58
CA ASN A 22 7.01 -12.22 -13.72
C ASN A 22 7.57 -12.70 -12.35
N VAL A 23 7.96 -11.79 -11.47
CA VAL A 23 8.38 -12.11 -10.10
C VAL A 23 7.19 -12.70 -9.32
N PHE A 24 6.02 -12.07 -9.39
CA PHE A 24 4.80 -12.54 -8.75
C PHE A 24 4.40 -13.94 -9.22
N LEU A 25 4.36 -14.18 -10.54
CA LEU A 25 4.04 -15.50 -11.11
C LEU A 25 5.05 -16.58 -10.67
N SER A 26 6.31 -16.21 -10.54
CA SER A 26 7.35 -17.12 -10.04
C SER A 26 7.15 -17.44 -8.56
N ALA A 27 6.80 -16.45 -7.74
CA ALA A 27 6.49 -16.64 -6.33
C ALA A 27 5.27 -17.56 -6.14
N LEU A 28 4.18 -17.32 -6.90
CA LEU A 28 2.99 -18.19 -6.89
C LEU A 28 3.37 -19.65 -7.21
N ALA A 29 4.17 -19.88 -8.25
CA ALA A 29 4.58 -21.23 -8.62
C ALA A 29 5.39 -21.92 -7.51
N ILE A 30 6.22 -21.18 -6.78
CA ILE A 30 6.98 -21.71 -5.63
C ILE A 30 6.02 -22.07 -4.48
N MET A 31 5.08 -21.18 -4.17
CA MET A 31 4.08 -21.42 -3.11
C MET A 31 3.23 -22.65 -3.39
N GLU A 32 2.74 -22.79 -4.63
CA GLU A 32 2.00 -23.98 -5.07
C GLU A 32 2.81 -25.27 -4.94
N GLN A 33 4.12 -25.24 -5.35
CA GLN A 33 5.02 -26.38 -5.21
C GLN A 33 5.27 -26.78 -3.75
N GLN A 34 5.19 -25.81 -2.83
CA GLN A 34 5.32 -26.04 -1.39
C GLN A 34 4.01 -26.47 -0.73
N GLY A 35 2.92 -26.56 -1.49
CA GLY A 35 1.57 -26.89 -0.97
C GLY A 35 0.91 -25.76 -0.21
N THR A 36 1.36 -24.51 -0.40
CA THR A 36 0.70 -23.34 0.18
C THR A 36 -0.60 -23.08 -0.54
N GLU A 37 -1.68 -22.98 0.20
CA GLU A 37 -2.97 -22.55 -0.34
C GLU A 37 -2.93 -21.04 -0.64
N VAL A 38 -3.23 -20.69 -1.89
CA VAL A 38 -3.29 -19.30 -2.34
C VAL A 38 -4.70 -19.00 -2.82
N SER A 39 -5.32 -17.97 -2.27
CA SER A 39 -6.66 -17.53 -2.65
C SER A 39 -6.69 -16.05 -2.95
N LEU A 40 -7.67 -15.62 -3.74
CA LEU A 40 -7.90 -14.21 -4.01
C LEU A 40 -8.44 -13.53 -2.74
N ALA A 41 -7.92 -12.34 -2.46
CA ALA A 41 -8.50 -11.49 -1.43
C ALA A 41 -9.94 -11.10 -1.81
N SER A 42 -10.83 -11.15 -0.84
CA SER A 42 -12.20 -10.66 -0.97
C SER A 42 -12.53 -9.75 0.21
N PRO A 43 -13.42 -8.76 0.06
CA PRO A 43 -13.90 -8.00 1.20
C PRO A 43 -14.51 -8.91 2.26
N GLY A 44 -14.21 -8.61 3.53
CA GLY A 44 -14.75 -9.42 4.62
C GLY A 44 -13.96 -9.30 5.91
N THR A 45 -14.38 -10.08 6.89
CA THR A 45 -13.82 -10.10 8.24
C THR A 45 -13.35 -11.51 8.56
N TRP A 46 -12.10 -11.65 8.98
CA TRP A 46 -11.49 -12.92 9.34
C TRP A 46 -10.93 -12.90 10.77
N PRO A 47 -11.37 -13.79 11.64
CA PRO A 47 -10.70 -14.01 12.91
C PRO A 47 -9.35 -14.69 12.66
N LEU A 48 -8.26 -14.01 13.00
CA LEU A 48 -6.90 -14.57 12.90
C LEU A 48 -6.52 -15.35 14.16
N THR A 49 -6.96 -14.83 15.31
CA THR A 49 -6.88 -15.48 16.61
C THR A 49 -8.15 -15.16 17.43
N PRO A 50 -8.35 -15.73 18.63
CA PRO A 50 -9.49 -15.35 19.46
C PRO A 50 -9.57 -13.85 19.82
N GLU A 51 -8.44 -13.15 19.79
CA GLU A 51 -8.36 -11.74 20.16
C GLU A 51 -8.06 -10.80 18.98
N LEU A 52 -7.66 -11.33 17.81
CA LEU A 52 -7.24 -10.55 16.65
C LEU A 52 -8.13 -10.84 15.44
N THR A 53 -8.73 -9.80 14.92
CA THR A 53 -9.56 -9.84 13.70
C THR A 53 -8.93 -8.99 12.62
N ALA A 54 -8.95 -9.48 11.38
CA ALA A 54 -8.61 -8.72 10.19
C ALA A 54 -9.87 -8.40 9.39
N GLU A 55 -10.03 -7.15 9.01
CA GLU A 55 -11.02 -6.68 8.05
C GLU A 55 -10.30 -6.29 6.75
N CYS A 56 -10.80 -6.78 5.63
CA CYS A 56 -10.25 -6.49 4.30
C CYS A 56 -11.24 -5.66 3.50
N PHE A 57 -10.73 -4.63 2.86
CA PHE A 57 -11.51 -3.72 2.03
C PHE A 57 -10.87 -3.60 0.64
N LEU A 58 -11.72 -3.63 -0.38
CA LEU A 58 -11.36 -3.38 -1.78
C LEU A 58 -12.13 -2.14 -2.22
N GLU A 59 -11.53 -0.96 -2.06
CA GLU A 59 -12.24 0.32 -2.15
C GLU A 59 -12.58 0.74 -3.58
N ALA A 60 -11.87 0.23 -4.57
CA ALA A 60 -11.93 0.70 -5.95
C ALA A 60 -12.39 -0.38 -6.94
N GLN A 61 -13.57 -0.95 -6.74
CA GLN A 61 -14.09 -2.04 -7.57
C GLN A 61 -13.98 -1.80 -9.09
N PRO A 62 -14.34 -0.64 -9.66
CA PRO A 62 -14.19 -0.41 -11.09
C PRO A 62 -12.73 -0.42 -11.56
N ILE A 63 -11.79 0.01 -10.70
CA ILE A 63 -10.36 -0.01 -11.01
C ILE A 63 -9.83 -1.44 -11.03
N PHE A 64 -10.30 -2.31 -10.14
CA PHE A 64 -9.95 -3.74 -10.16
C PHE A 64 -10.41 -4.43 -11.43
N GLU A 65 -11.60 -4.12 -11.93
CA GLU A 65 -12.12 -4.68 -13.19
C GLU A 65 -11.24 -4.25 -14.38
N ARG A 66 -10.84 -2.97 -14.43
CA ARG A 66 -9.94 -2.47 -15.46
C ARG A 66 -8.55 -3.09 -15.36
N GLN A 67 -7.99 -3.18 -14.16
CA GLN A 67 -6.73 -3.86 -13.90
C GLN A 67 -6.77 -5.32 -14.38
N ALA A 68 -7.82 -6.05 -14.02
CA ALA A 68 -7.98 -7.45 -14.42
C ALA A 68 -8.03 -7.60 -15.95
N ALA A 69 -8.71 -6.70 -16.65
CA ALA A 69 -8.78 -6.69 -18.11
C ALA A 69 -7.40 -6.47 -18.75
N ILE A 70 -6.61 -5.54 -18.22
CA ILE A 70 -5.24 -5.28 -18.70
C ILE A 70 -4.35 -6.51 -18.46
N TRP A 71 -4.39 -7.08 -17.25
CA TRP A 71 -3.61 -8.29 -16.96
C TRP A 71 -4.03 -9.49 -17.80
N GLN A 72 -5.33 -9.62 -18.13
CA GLN A 72 -5.79 -10.65 -19.05
C GLN A 72 -5.15 -10.47 -20.43
N ASN A 73 -5.11 -9.23 -20.96
CA ASN A 73 -4.44 -8.94 -22.23
C ASN A 73 -2.94 -9.29 -22.18
N VAL A 74 -2.25 -8.95 -21.08
CA VAL A 74 -0.84 -9.32 -20.85
C VAL A 74 -0.65 -10.84 -20.89
N LEU A 75 -1.49 -11.60 -20.19
CA LEU A 75 -1.39 -13.06 -20.13
C LEU A 75 -1.70 -13.75 -21.45
N GLU A 76 -2.42 -13.09 -22.34
CA GLU A 76 -2.77 -13.55 -23.68
C GLU A 76 -1.86 -12.98 -24.78
N ASP A 77 -0.77 -12.28 -24.39
CA ASP A 77 0.21 -11.65 -25.29
C ASP A 77 -0.42 -10.59 -26.22
N ARG A 78 -1.40 -9.86 -25.72
CA ARG A 78 -2.15 -8.81 -26.44
C ARG A 78 -2.01 -7.42 -25.83
N ALA A 79 -1.33 -7.28 -24.70
CA ALA A 79 -1.16 -5.98 -24.06
C ALA A 79 -0.29 -5.05 -24.92
N ASP A 80 -0.67 -3.79 -24.91
CA ASP A 80 0.14 -2.74 -25.51
C ASP A 80 0.77 -1.82 -24.43
N ASN A 81 1.72 -1.00 -24.85
CA ASN A 81 2.42 -0.09 -23.95
C ASN A 81 1.47 0.92 -23.30
N ARG A 82 0.43 1.38 -24.01
CA ARG A 82 -0.51 2.39 -23.50
C ARG A 82 -1.38 1.83 -22.39
N GLU A 83 -1.85 0.58 -22.50
CA GLU A 83 -2.61 -0.06 -21.45
C GLU A 83 -1.78 -0.22 -20.17
N LEU A 84 -0.49 -0.55 -20.31
CA LEU A 84 0.40 -0.68 -19.15
C LEU A 84 0.76 0.69 -18.55
N GLU A 85 0.91 1.74 -19.33
CA GLU A 85 1.06 3.11 -18.81
C GLU A 85 -0.20 3.59 -18.08
N GLU A 86 -1.38 3.25 -18.60
CA GLU A 86 -2.64 3.48 -17.90
C GLU A 86 -2.67 2.76 -16.55
N LEU A 87 -2.29 1.48 -16.53
CA LEU A 87 -2.22 0.68 -15.31
C LEU A 87 -1.22 1.26 -14.31
N ASP A 88 -0.04 1.67 -14.73
CA ASP A 88 0.99 2.30 -13.89
C ASP A 88 0.44 3.54 -13.17
N GLY A 89 -0.41 4.32 -13.85
CA GLY A 89 -1.02 5.52 -13.28
C GLY A 89 -2.05 5.26 -12.17
N PHE A 90 -2.62 4.06 -12.07
CA PHE A 90 -3.65 3.78 -11.05
C PHE A 90 -3.42 2.52 -10.20
N ILE A 91 -2.36 1.76 -10.46
CA ILE A 91 -2.15 0.46 -9.80
C ILE A 91 -2.13 0.54 -8.28
N ASN A 92 -1.63 1.63 -7.71
CA ASN A 92 -1.61 1.85 -6.28
C ASN A 92 -3.02 1.87 -5.68
N ASN A 93 -4.03 2.34 -6.42
CA ASN A 93 -5.43 2.33 -5.99
C ASN A 93 -6.07 0.93 -6.00
N THR A 94 -5.36 -0.09 -6.49
CA THR A 94 -5.75 -1.49 -6.33
C THR A 94 -5.16 -2.13 -5.07
N SER A 95 -4.56 -1.35 -4.18
CA SER A 95 -4.10 -1.82 -2.88
C SER A 95 -5.27 -2.39 -2.06
N ILE A 96 -4.98 -3.45 -1.33
CA ILE A 96 -5.89 -3.99 -0.32
C ILE A 96 -5.72 -3.16 0.94
N ARG A 97 -6.80 -2.58 1.46
CA ARG A 97 -6.80 -1.97 2.79
C ARG A 97 -7.14 -3.02 3.84
N LEU A 98 -6.25 -3.19 4.81
CA LEU A 98 -6.46 -4.07 5.95
C LEU A 98 -6.62 -3.25 7.22
N ARG A 99 -7.64 -3.61 8.01
CA ARG A 99 -7.80 -3.13 9.39
C ARG A 99 -7.64 -4.30 10.33
N LEU A 100 -6.65 -4.21 11.20
CA LEU A 100 -6.43 -5.19 12.26
C LEU A 100 -7.03 -4.67 13.56
N ILE A 101 -7.85 -5.48 14.20
CA ILE A 101 -8.56 -5.12 15.44
C ILE A 101 -8.18 -6.11 16.54
N CYS A 102 -7.59 -5.58 17.61
CA CYS A 102 -7.30 -6.33 18.83
C CYS A 102 -7.84 -5.54 20.03
N LYS A 103 -8.90 -6.05 20.66
CA LYS A 103 -9.59 -5.35 21.76
C LYS A 103 -10.00 -3.92 21.37
N GLU A 104 -9.47 -2.90 22.07
CA GLU A 104 -9.73 -1.48 21.79
C GLU A 104 -8.75 -0.87 20.77
N THR A 105 -7.80 -1.66 20.27
CA THR A 105 -6.77 -1.19 19.34
C THR A 105 -7.14 -1.54 17.92
N ALA A 106 -7.09 -0.56 17.04
CA ALA A 106 -7.26 -0.72 15.60
C ALA A 106 -6.03 -0.20 14.86
N VAL A 107 -5.53 -0.98 13.92
CA VAL A 107 -4.39 -0.65 13.06
C VAL A 107 -4.84 -0.61 11.61
N GLU A 108 -4.59 0.50 10.91
CA GLU A 108 -4.89 0.66 9.49
C GLU A 108 -3.64 0.46 8.62
N LEU A 109 -3.77 -0.42 7.62
CA LEU A 109 -2.73 -0.78 6.66
C LEU A 109 -3.28 -0.64 5.23
N PRO A 110 -3.28 0.57 4.64
CA PRO A 110 -3.92 0.85 3.35
C PRO A 110 -3.06 0.52 2.13
N GLY A 111 -1.91 -0.15 2.29
CA GLY A 111 -0.98 -0.39 1.19
C GLY A 111 -0.37 0.90 0.65
N ASP A 112 -0.46 1.12 -0.65
CA ASP A 112 0.00 2.34 -1.34
C ASP A 112 -1.16 3.13 -1.97
N MET A 113 -2.39 2.90 -1.48
CA MET A 113 -3.62 3.54 -1.94
C MET A 113 -3.54 5.07 -1.81
N TYR A 114 -4.01 5.79 -2.83
CA TYR A 114 -4.10 7.25 -2.77
C TYR A 114 -5.27 7.70 -1.89
N ALA A 115 -5.09 8.82 -1.20
CA ALA A 115 -6.08 9.34 -0.26
C ALA A 115 -7.48 9.49 -0.86
N ASP A 116 -7.58 9.98 -2.09
CA ASP A 116 -8.85 10.19 -2.80
C ASP A 116 -9.62 8.90 -3.09
N CYS A 117 -8.97 7.76 -3.01
CA CYS A 117 -9.59 6.45 -3.20
C CYS A 117 -10.40 6.00 -1.98
N TRP A 118 -9.84 6.15 -0.78
CA TRP A 118 -10.46 5.66 0.44
C TRP A 118 -11.13 6.73 1.31
N GLU A 119 -10.77 8.01 1.14
CA GLU A 119 -11.38 9.15 1.84
C GLU A 119 -12.89 9.31 1.58
N LYS A 120 -13.40 8.70 0.51
CA LYS A 120 -14.83 8.70 0.15
C LYS A 120 -15.69 7.79 1.03
N HIS A 121 -15.04 6.92 1.79
CA HIS A 121 -15.70 5.94 2.64
C HIS A 121 -15.72 6.42 4.08
N GLU A 122 -16.73 5.99 4.84
CA GLU A 122 -16.73 6.16 6.29
C GLU A 122 -15.67 5.25 6.90
N ILE A 123 -14.61 5.84 7.44
CA ILE A 123 -13.52 5.10 8.06
C ILE A 123 -13.55 5.37 9.57
N PRO A 124 -13.77 4.34 10.39
CA PRO A 124 -13.77 4.54 11.83
C PRO A 124 -12.36 4.89 12.34
N PRO A 125 -12.25 5.63 13.47
CA PRO A 125 -10.97 5.97 14.07
C PRO A 125 -10.08 4.77 14.32
N CYS A 126 -8.77 4.97 14.28
CA CYS A 126 -7.78 3.92 14.54
C CYS A 126 -6.76 4.36 15.59
N THR A 127 -6.08 3.40 16.20
CA THR A 127 -5.00 3.67 17.15
C THR A 127 -3.69 3.98 16.41
N LEU A 128 -3.44 3.23 15.34
CA LEU A 128 -2.24 3.35 14.53
C LEU A 128 -2.61 3.29 13.04
N VAL A 129 -1.96 4.11 12.24
CA VAL A 129 -1.99 4.02 10.79
C VAL A 129 -0.57 3.93 10.22
N LYS A 130 -0.31 2.94 9.36
CA LYS A 130 0.83 2.99 8.44
C LYS A 130 0.42 3.85 7.27
N LEU A 131 1.08 5.00 7.05
CA LEU A 131 0.73 5.84 5.91
C LEU A 131 0.92 5.09 4.60
N PRO A 132 -0.05 5.22 3.68
CA PRO A 132 0.07 4.64 2.35
C PRO A 132 1.20 5.29 1.55
N HIS A 133 1.62 4.63 0.49
CA HIS A 133 2.55 5.14 -0.50
C HIS A 133 3.79 5.84 0.11
N HIS A 134 4.33 5.24 1.18
CA HIS A 134 5.53 5.72 1.88
C HIS A 134 5.46 7.18 2.36
N GLY A 135 4.24 7.69 2.64
CA GLY A 135 4.02 9.08 3.02
C GLY A 135 4.18 10.07 1.86
N HIS A 136 3.97 9.62 0.61
CA HIS A 136 3.90 10.51 -0.55
C HIS A 136 2.82 11.58 -0.37
N ARG A 137 2.91 12.69 -1.11
CA ARG A 137 2.00 13.86 -0.98
C ARG A 137 0.51 13.51 -1.17
N ASP A 138 0.20 12.44 -1.89
CA ASP A 138 -1.15 11.93 -2.14
C ASP A 138 -1.59 10.83 -1.17
N SER A 139 -0.76 10.51 -0.18
CA SER A 139 -1.01 9.42 0.76
C SER A 139 -2.12 9.71 1.76
N ILE A 140 -2.25 10.97 2.17
CA ILE A 140 -3.20 11.39 3.20
C ILE A 140 -3.60 12.85 3.03
N THR A 141 -4.87 13.16 3.33
CA THR A 141 -5.39 14.52 3.42
C THR A 141 -5.61 14.92 4.89
N PRO A 142 -5.73 16.22 5.20
CA PRO A 142 -6.12 16.67 6.54
C PRO A 142 -7.45 16.05 6.99
N HIS A 143 -8.42 15.94 6.07
CA HIS A 143 -9.73 15.35 6.34
C HIS A 143 -9.63 13.87 6.70
N LEU A 144 -8.88 13.10 5.91
CA LEU A 144 -8.67 11.68 6.16
C LEU A 144 -7.94 11.43 7.49
N LEU A 145 -6.93 12.26 7.80
CA LEU A 145 -6.24 12.19 9.07
C LEU A 145 -7.14 12.53 10.26
N ASP A 146 -8.10 13.45 10.07
CA ASP A 146 -9.11 13.78 11.08
C ASP A 146 -10.10 12.63 11.29
N MET A 147 -10.56 11.97 10.23
CA MET A 147 -11.43 10.78 10.35
C MET A 147 -10.74 9.64 11.08
N LEU A 148 -9.50 9.34 10.70
CA LEU A 148 -8.71 8.26 11.31
C LEU A 148 -8.34 8.57 12.76
N ALA A 149 -8.14 9.83 13.12
CA ALA A 149 -7.75 10.32 14.44
C ALA A 149 -6.68 9.45 15.14
N PRO A 150 -5.58 9.07 14.47
CA PRO A 150 -4.64 8.10 15.00
C PRO A 150 -3.82 8.70 16.13
N LYS A 151 -3.50 7.88 17.13
CA LYS A 151 -2.49 8.24 18.15
C LYS A 151 -1.08 8.13 17.58
N THR A 152 -0.88 7.16 16.70
CA THR A 152 0.43 6.82 16.12
C THR A 152 0.35 6.73 14.62
N VAL A 153 1.34 7.33 13.96
CA VAL A 153 1.56 7.27 12.52
C VAL A 153 2.90 6.61 12.25
N VAL A 154 2.90 5.62 11.37
CA VAL A 154 4.12 4.93 10.91
C VAL A 154 4.31 5.20 9.44
N ILE A 155 5.54 5.52 9.04
CA ILE A 155 5.93 5.66 7.64
C ILE A 155 7.06 4.67 7.36
N SER A 156 6.83 3.73 6.46
CA SER A 156 7.89 2.85 5.95
C SER A 156 8.55 3.51 4.75
N VAL A 157 9.81 3.89 4.88
CA VAL A 157 10.60 4.54 3.83
C VAL A 157 11.98 3.94 3.75
N SER A 158 12.64 4.15 2.63
CA SER A 158 14.05 3.86 2.39
C SER A 158 14.88 5.16 2.45
N ASN A 159 16.17 5.04 2.80
CA ASN A 159 17.11 6.14 2.73
C ASN A 159 17.44 6.59 1.30
N THR A 160 17.15 5.77 0.32
CA THR A 160 17.22 6.13 -1.10
C THR A 160 15.97 6.92 -1.47
N ARG A 161 15.93 8.18 -1.06
CA ARG A 161 14.75 9.02 -1.26
C ARG A 161 14.53 9.38 -2.72
N THR A 162 13.29 9.26 -3.15
CA THR A 162 12.70 10.15 -4.15
C THR A 162 12.12 11.37 -3.43
N ASP A 163 12.07 12.52 -4.07
CA ASP A 163 11.81 13.84 -3.45
C ASP A 163 10.50 13.99 -2.66
N ASP A 164 9.59 13.03 -2.74
CA ASP A 164 8.24 13.09 -2.17
C ASP A 164 7.87 11.93 -1.23
N CYS A 165 8.82 11.07 -0.87
CA CYS A 165 8.56 9.93 0.02
C CYS A 165 9.55 9.90 1.21
N PRO A 166 9.15 10.38 2.38
CA PRO A 166 7.90 11.07 2.69
C PRO A 166 7.92 12.54 2.28
N ALA A 167 6.78 13.06 1.86
CA ALA A 167 6.62 14.47 1.53
C ALA A 167 6.72 15.35 2.79
N ALA A 168 7.41 16.49 2.68
CA ALA A 168 7.56 17.41 3.80
C ALA A 168 6.20 17.91 4.34
N SER A 169 5.23 18.14 3.45
CA SER A 169 3.86 18.54 3.80
C SER A 169 3.14 17.49 4.64
N VAL A 170 3.34 16.22 4.33
CA VAL A 170 2.75 15.09 5.09
C VAL A 170 3.37 15.01 6.48
N LEU A 171 4.70 15.12 6.58
CA LEU A 171 5.39 15.14 7.87
C LEU A 171 4.93 16.31 8.75
N GLN A 172 4.76 17.50 8.16
CA GLN A 172 4.25 18.67 8.85
C GLN A 172 2.81 18.44 9.35
N MET A 173 1.92 17.97 8.49
CA MET A 173 0.52 17.67 8.83
C MET A 173 0.41 16.71 10.02
N VAL A 174 1.17 15.62 10.02
CA VAL A 174 1.17 14.63 11.12
C VAL A 174 1.66 15.25 12.43
N ARG A 175 2.72 16.07 12.37
CA ARG A 175 3.26 16.78 13.56
C ARG A 175 2.27 17.79 14.12
N GLU A 176 1.61 18.56 13.26
CA GLU A 176 0.60 19.57 13.67
C GLU A 176 -0.61 18.92 14.34
N LYS A 177 -0.96 17.70 13.98
CA LYS A 177 -2.00 16.90 14.66
C LYS A 177 -1.56 16.30 15.99
N GLY A 178 -0.28 16.38 16.34
CA GLY A 178 0.24 15.85 17.60
C GLY A 178 0.32 14.33 17.67
N CYS A 179 0.27 13.64 16.55
CA CYS A 179 0.45 12.18 16.49
C CYS A 179 1.91 11.80 16.79
N ALA A 180 2.11 10.67 17.46
CA ALA A 180 3.44 10.07 17.55
C ALA A 180 3.85 9.58 16.16
N LEU A 181 5.00 10.07 15.65
CA LEU A 181 5.49 9.75 14.31
C LEU A 181 6.72 8.84 14.38
N TYR A 182 6.62 7.69 13.72
CA TYR A 182 7.72 6.74 13.55
C TYR A 182 8.04 6.53 12.08
N VAL A 183 9.32 6.48 11.75
CA VAL A 183 9.81 6.33 10.39
C VAL A 183 10.86 5.22 10.36
N THR A 184 10.78 4.31 9.41
CA THR A 184 11.69 3.14 9.34
C THR A 184 13.10 3.47 8.89
N ASP A 185 13.33 4.63 8.31
CA ASP A 185 14.67 5.08 7.92
C ASP A 185 14.97 6.51 8.37
N ALA A 186 16.24 6.86 8.27
CA ALA A 186 16.77 8.11 8.76
C ALA A 186 16.18 9.33 8.04
N ILE A 187 15.24 10.03 8.68
CA ILE A 187 14.74 11.33 8.22
C ILE A 187 15.23 12.38 9.22
N PRO A 188 16.05 13.37 8.80
CA PRO A 188 16.39 14.48 9.64
C PRO A 188 15.12 15.27 10.01
N ASP A 189 14.93 15.56 11.29
CA ASP A 189 13.95 16.55 11.72
C ASP A 189 14.42 17.97 11.36
N SER A 190 13.61 18.98 11.72
CA SER A 190 13.97 20.41 11.51
C SER A 190 15.26 20.85 12.21
N ASN A 191 15.75 20.06 13.16
CA ASN A 191 16.99 20.32 13.94
C ASN A 191 18.15 19.43 13.46
N GLY A 192 17.96 18.65 12.40
CA GLY A 192 18.97 17.73 11.88
C GLY A 192 19.11 16.43 12.68
N HIS A 193 18.24 16.16 13.66
CA HIS A 193 18.21 14.86 14.35
C HIS A 193 17.66 13.80 13.41
N VAL A 194 18.37 12.68 13.35
CA VAL A 194 18.02 11.53 12.53
C VAL A 194 17.45 10.44 13.45
N SER A 195 16.18 10.08 13.24
CA SER A 195 15.61 8.87 13.85
C SER A 195 15.67 7.74 12.81
N ASN A 196 16.17 6.59 13.24
CA ASN A 196 16.26 5.39 12.43
C ASN A 196 15.61 4.25 13.18
N HIS A 197 14.52 3.69 12.63
CA HIS A 197 13.80 2.56 13.20
C HIS A 197 13.76 1.44 12.16
N LEU A 198 14.73 0.53 12.20
CA LEU A 198 14.76 -0.65 11.33
C LEU A 198 13.56 -1.58 11.58
N ALA A 199 13.06 -1.58 12.81
CA ALA A 199 11.83 -2.25 13.20
C ALA A 199 11.17 -1.46 14.33
N ILE A 200 9.83 -1.39 14.30
CA ILE A 200 9.03 -0.75 15.33
C ILE A 200 8.16 -1.82 15.94
N HIS A 201 8.29 -2.02 17.25
CA HIS A 201 7.47 -2.96 18.02
C HIS A 201 6.45 -2.18 18.87
N PHE A 202 5.20 -2.59 18.78
CA PHE A 202 4.13 -2.04 19.60
C PHE A 202 3.54 -3.15 20.46
N ASP A 203 3.45 -2.92 21.78
CA ASP A 203 2.64 -3.74 22.67
C ASP A 203 1.17 -3.34 22.51
N ILE A 204 0.32 -4.31 22.15
CA ILE A 204 -1.10 -4.10 21.83
C ILE A 204 -1.96 -4.72 22.95
#